data_113d0c94d6f9e916ea5f46844e37b367
#
_entry.id   113d0c94d6f9e916ea5f46844e37b367
#
_cell.length_a   1.000
_cell.length_b   1.000
_cell.length_c   1.000
_cell.angle_alpha   90.00
_cell.angle_beta   90.00
_cell.angle_gamma   90.00
#
_symmetry.space_group_name_H-M   'P 1'
#
loop_
_entity.id
_entity.type
_entity.pdbx_description
1 polymer ?
#
loop_
_entity_poly.entity_id
_entity_poly.type
_entity_poly.pdbx_seq_one_letter_code
_entity_poly.pdbx_strand_id
1 'polypeptide(L)'
;MALILASCEDTTFRSSVPTYPVNVVINMDLGSFVHFQNMVQGEHIDVLPDGFYYNDQWVLPLGVYACGYGGVLVYVSVNGYDAYDLACPYCASKGQCSPCIIDGMFAKCANCGEEYDVASGTAAPQKGLIRETLRRLSVIRSGNTLTITHP
;
A
#
# COMPACT_ATOMS: atom_id res chain seq x y z
N MET A 1 -25.48 41.17 -18.95
CA MET A 1 -25.70 39.78 -18.55
C MET A 1 -24.34 39.06 -18.70
N ALA A 2 -23.60 38.95 -17.59
CA ALA A 2 -22.24 38.38 -17.62
C ALA A 2 -22.36 36.88 -17.30
N LEU A 3 -21.95 36.03 -18.26
CA LEU A 3 -21.79 34.59 -18.02
C LEU A 3 -20.53 34.38 -17.17
N ILE A 4 -20.71 33.97 -15.94
CA ILE A 4 -19.64 33.46 -15.10
C ILE A 4 -19.41 32.01 -15.51
N LEU A 5 -18.36 31.76 -16.29
CA LEU A 5 -17.84 30.41 -16.52
C LEU A 5 -17.20 29.95 -15.20
N ALA A 6 -17.90 29.10 -14.46
CA ALA A 6 -17.29 28.37 -13.36
C ALA A 6 -16.26 27.40 -13.96
N SER A 7 -14.99 27.78 -13.86
CA SER A 7 -13.88 26.86 -14.07
C SER A 7 -13.97 25.78 -12.98
N CYS A 8 -14.30 24.55 -13.34
CA CYS A 8 -14.00 23.39 -12.51
C CYS A 8 -12.48 23.30 -12.46
N GLU A 9 -11.88 23.80 -11.39
CA GLU A 9 -10.51 23.40 -11.07
C GLU A 9 -10.53 21.90 -10.77
N ASP A 10 -9.95 21.12 -11.68
CA ASP A 10 -9.56 19.75 -11.40
C ASP A 10 -8.55 19.80 -10.25
N THR A 11 -9.05 19.66 -9.03
CA THR A 11 -8.21 19.36 -7.87
C THR A 11 -7.72 17.93 -8.04
N THR A 12 -6.69 17.75 -8.87
CA THR A 12 -5.92 16.51 -8.89
C THR A 12 -5.31 16.36 -7.50
N PHE A 13 -5.89 15.45 -6.72
CA PHE A 13 -5.41 15.15 -5.38
C PHE A 13 -4.01 14.56 -5.50
N ARG A 14 -3.00 15.39 -5.24
CA ARG A 14 -1.61 14.92 -5.23
C ARG A 14 -1.35 14.22 -3.91
N SER A 15 -0.99 12.93 -3.98
CA SER A 15 -0.50 12.23 -2.81
C SER A 15 0.74 12.92 -2.24
N SER A 16 0.81 13.05 -0.92
CA SER A 16 2.00 13.52 -0.21
C SER A 16 3.16 12.53 -0.32
N VAL A 17 2.86 11.26 -0.56
CA VAL A 17 3.86 10.23 -0.80
C VAL A 17 4.45 10.39 -2.20
N PRO A 18 5.77 10.58 -2.34
CA PRO A 18 6.41 10.70 -3.65
C PRO A 18 6.18 9.47 -4.53
N THR A 19 6.13 9.70 -5.84
CA THR A 19 6.02 8.60 -6.80
C THR A 19 7.41 8.01 -7.07
N TYR A 20 7.66 6.84 -6.47
CA TYR A 20 8.84 6.02 -6.74
C TYR A 20 8.42 4.79 -7.54
N PRO A 21 9.30 4.22 -8.37
CA PRO A 21 8.96 3.05 -9.16
C PRO A 21 8.44 1.90 -8.30
N VAL A 22 7.37 1.27 -8.77
CA VAL A 22 6.82 0.04 -8.19
C VAL A 22 6.72 -1.01 -9.29
N ASN A 23 7.37 -2.12 -9.08
CA ASN A 23 7.26 -3.31 -9.92
C ASN A 23 7.56 -4.52 -9.04
N VAL A 24 6.51 -5.15 -8.56
CA VAL A 24 6.61 -6.34 -7.71
C VAL A 24 5.79 -7.45 -8.32
N VAL A 25 6.39 -8.62 -8.48
CA VAL A 25 5.72 -9.83 -8.96
C VAL A 25 5.84 -10.90 -7.88
N ILE A 26 4.71 -11.40 -7.43
CA ILE A 26 4.62 -12.45 -6.41
C ILE A 26 4.05 -13.71 -7.07
N ASN A 27 4.86 -14.75 -7.14
CA ASN A 27 4.40 -16.07 -7.57
C ASN A 27 3.91 -16.85 -6.35
N MET A 28 2.61 -17.01 -6.24
CA MET A 28 1.97 -17.71 -5.12
C MET A 28 2.06 -19.25 -5.22
N ASP A 29 2.69 -19.80 -6.24
CA ASP A 29 3.02 -21.24 -6.30
C ASP A 29 4.31 -21.58 -5.54
N LEU A 30 5.04 -20.56 -5.06
CA LEU A 30 6.35 -20.73 -4.46
C LEU A 30 6.33 -20.58 -2.92
N GLY A 31 6.91 -21.57 -2.25
CA GLY A 31 7.26 -21.49 -0.83
C GLY A 31 6.11 -21.05 0.09
N SER A 32 6.39 -20.07 0.93
CA SER A 32 5.43 -19.55 1.92
C SER A 32 4.23 -18.84 1.28
N PHE A 33 4.34 -18.38 0.04
CA PHE A 33 3.26 -17.66 -0.63
C PHE A 33 2.10 -18.54 -1.09
N VAL A 34 2.26 -19.87 -1.05
CA VAL A 34 1.19 -20.81 -1.45
C VAL A 34 -0.09 -20.59 -0.65
N HIS A 35 0.02 -20.30 0.62
CA HIS A 35 -1.15 -20.01 1.47
C HIS A 35 -1.87 -18.73 1.08
N PHE A 36 -1.15 -17.76 0.55
CA PHE A 36 -1.70 -16.48 0.12
C PHE A 36 -2.66 -16.57 -1.09
N GLN A 37 -2.63 -17.69 -1.83
CA GLN A 37 -3.60 -17.96 -2.89
C GLN A 37 -5.05 -18.00 -2.40
N ASN A 38 -5.27 -18.35 -1.14
CA ASN A 38 -6.60 -18.59 -0.58
C ASN A 38 -7.30 -17.32 -0.08
N MET A 39 -6.68 -16.15 -0.20
CA MET A 39 -7.26 -14.86 0.17
C MET A 39 -7.89 -14.85 1.57
N VAL A 40 -7.16 -15.29 2.59
CA VAL A 40 -7.64 -15.20 3.97
C VAL A 40 -7.51 -13.76 4.45
N GLN A 41 -8.63 -13.14 4.86
CA GLN A 41 -8.64 -11.77 5.34
C GLN A 41 -7.66 -11.56 6.50
N GLY A 42 -6.92 -10.46 6.44
CA GLY A 42 -5.92 -10.10 7.43
C GLY A 42 -4.50 -10.58 7.09
N GLU A 43 -4.34 -11.50 6.15
CA GLU A 43 -3.01 -11.87 5.66
C GLU A 43 -2.42 -10.75 4.81
N HIS A 44 -1.10 -10.60 4.88
CA HIS A 44 -0.40 -9.57 4.13
C HIS A 44 1.01 -10.00 3.73
N ILE A 45 1.50 -9.37 2.67
CA ILE A 45 2.89 -9.42 2.24
C ILE A 45 3.42 -8.00 2.22
N ASP A 46 4.53 -7.77 2.91
CA ASP A 46 5.27 -6.52 2.87
C ASP A 46 6.53 -6.72 2.02
N VAL A 47 6.70 -5.88 1.01
CA VAL A 47 7.87 -5.88 0.16
C VAL A 47 8.70 -4.66 0.47
N LEU A 48 9.84 -4.89 1.12
CA LEU A 48 10.78 -3.86 1.54
C LEU A 48 12.10 -3.99 0.76
N PRO A 49 12.99 -2.98 0.81
CA PRO A 49 14.28 -3.06 0.10
C PRO A 49 15.14 -4.26 0.48
N ASP A 50 14.98 -4.80 1.70
CA ASP A 50 15.74 -5.94 2.22
C ASP A 50 15.07 -7.29 2.00
N GLY A 51 13.83 -7.32 1.50
CA GLY A 51 13.16 -8.57 1.19
C GLY A 51 11.64 -8.54 1.31
N PHE A 52 11.07 -9.74 1.23
CA PHE A 52 9.64 -9.98 1.38
C PHE A 52 9.35 -10.48 2.80
N TYR A 53 8.25 -10.01 3.37
CA TYR A 53 7.72 -10.45 4.66
C TYR A 53 6.29 -10.92 4.46
N TYR A 54 6.01 -12.16 4.86
CA TYR A 54 4.67 -12.73 4.84
C TYR A 54 4.17 -12.87 6.27
N ASN A 55 3.10 -12.15 6.61
CA ASN A 55 2.59 -12.08 7.99
C ASN A 55 3.72 -11.84 9.00
N ASP A 56 4.52 -10.80 8.77
CA ASP A 56 5.68 -10.36 9.57
C ASP A 56 6.88 -11.33 9.61
N GLN A 57 6.83 -12.43 8.85
CA GLN A 57 7.95 -13.35 8.75
C GLN A 57 8.73 -13.13 7.46
N TRP A 58 10.04 -12.97 7.58
CA TRP A 58 10.92 -12.78 6.44
C TRP A 58 10.92 -13.99 5.52
N VAL A 59 10.81 -13.72 4.24
CA VAL A 59 10.85 -14.70 3.15
C VAL A 59 11.95 -14.30 2.19
N LEU A 60 12.62 -15.28 1.59
CA LEU A 60 13.68 -15.00 0.60
C LEU A 60 13.16 -14.12 -0.53
N PRO A 61 13.88 -13.04 -0.88
CA PRO A 61 13.52 -12.21 -2.02
C PRO A 61 13.59 -13.02 -3.30
N LEU A 62 12.54 -12.95 -4.11
CA LEU A 62 12.45 -13.65 -5.39
C LEU A 62 12.71 -12.63 -6.53
N GLY A 63 14.00 -12.41 -6.84
CA GLY A 63 14.41 -11.60 -7.98
C GLY A 63 14.61 -10.11 -7.68
N VAL A 64 14.68 -9.30 -8.76
CA VAL A 64 14.81 -7.84 -8.69
C VAL A 64 13.43 -7.21 -8.68
N TYR A 65 13.19 -6.29 -7.75
CA TYR A 65 11.91 -5.59 -7.59
C TYR A 65 12.13 -4.12 -7.24
N ALA A 66 11.15 -3.31 -7.59
CA ALA A 66 11.07 -1.90 -7.17
C ALA A 66 9.86 -1.77 -6.25
N CYS A 67 10.08 -1.30 -5.02
CA CYS A 67 9.09 -1.36 -3.94
C CYS A 67 8.56 0.01 -3.49
N GLY A 68 8.60 1.02 -4.37
CA GLY A 68 8.02 2.33 -4.06
C GLY A 68 8.87 3.16 -3.10
N TYR A 69 8.20 4.10 -2.41
CA TYR A 69 8.86 5.03 -1.49
C TYR A 69 9.06 4.43 -0.09
N GLY A 70 8.02 3.83 0.47
CA GLY A 70 8.06 3.25 1.82
C GLY A 70 8.02 1.72 1.85
N GLY A 71 8.02 1.06 0.72
CA GLY A 71 7.76 -0.37 0.59
C GLY A 71 6.36 -0.61 0.04
N VAL A 72 6.08 -1.84 -0.36
CA VAL A 72 4.78 -2.26 -0.88
C VAL A 72 4.09 -3.17 0.11
N LEU A 73 2.87 -2.84 0.47
CA LEU A 73 1.94 -3.71 1.18
C LEU A 73 0.98 -4.35 0.18
N VAL A 74 0.84 -5.67 0.25
CA VAL A 74 -0.30 -6.39 -0.33
C VAL A 74 -1.09 -6.98 0.82
N TYR A 75 -2.33 -6.54 0.99
CA TYR A 75 -3.19 -6.92 2.11
C TYR A 75 -4.46 -7.59 1.60
N VAL A 76 -4.91 -8.64 2.25
CA VAL A 76 -6.19 -9.28 1.96
C VAL A 76 -7.28 -8.59 2.77
N SER A 77 -7.97 -7.67 2.13
CA SER A 77 -9.09 -6.91 2.69
C SER A 77 -10.42 -7.60 2.44
N VAL A 78 -11.50 -6.94 2.81
CA VAL A 78 -12.87 -7.38 2.46
C VAL A 78 -13.12 -7.40 0.94
N ASN A 79 -12.31 -6.68 0.17
CA ASN A 79 -12.42 -6.61 -1.30
C ASN A 79 -11.50 -7.61 -2.03
N GLY A 80 -10.71 -8.39 -1.31
CA GLY A 80 -9.67 -9.25 -1.87
C GLY A 80 -8.28 -8.61 -1.72
N TYR A 81 -7.41 -8.78 -2.72
CA TYR A 81 -6.08 -8.19 -2.68
C TYR A 81 -6.13 -6.68 -2.93
N ASP A 82 -5.66 -5.91 -1.97
CA ASP A 82 -5.38 -4.49 -2.11
C ASP A 82 -3.89 -4.23 -1.94
N ALA A 83 -3.36 -3.23 -2.64
CA ALA A 83 -1.95 -2.88 -2.54
C ALA A 83 -1.78 -1.38 -2.27
N TYR A 84 -0.77 -1.06 -1.44
CA TYR A 84 -0.47 0.30 -1.00
C TYR A 84 1.05 0.50 -0.89
N ASP A 85 1.49 1.75 -1.08
CA ASP A 85 2.80 2.16 -0.58
C ASP A 85 2.73 2.28 0.94
N LEU A 86 3.69 1.68 1.65
CA LEU A 86 3.73 1.66 3.11
C LEU A 86 4.12 3.00 3.74
N ALA A 87 4.60 3.97 2.94
CA ALA A 87 4.96 5.27 3.49
C ALA A 87 3.76 5.99 4.11
N CYS A 88 3.93 6.45 5.33
CA CYS A 88 2.92 7.26 6.00
C CYS A 88 2.73 8.60 5.29
N PRO A 89 1.54 8.94 4.76
CA PRO A 89 1.28 10.19 4.07
C PRO A 89 1.52 11.42 4.94
N TYR A 90 1.17 11.36 6.22
CA TYR A 90 1.43 12.47 7.14
C TYR A 90 2.93 12.77 7.29
N CYS A 91 3.75 11.74 7.49
CA CYS A 91 5.20 11.93 7.57
C CYS A 91 5.79 12.36 6.23
N ALA A 92 5.29 11.81 5.12
CA ALA A 92 5.70 12.19 3.77
C ALA A 92 5.40 13.66 3.47
N SER A 93 4.27 14.20 3.95
CA SER A 93 3.93 15.63 3.81
C SER A 93 4.94 16.55 4.50
N LYS A 94 5.72 16.00 5.43
CA LYS A 94 6.80 16.70 6.15
C LYS A 94 8.20 16.34 5.63
N GLY A 95 8.28 15.67 4.49
CA GLY A 95 9.53 15.25 3.87
C GLY A 95 10.21 14.04 4.53
N GLN A 96 9.46 13.26 5.32
CA GLN A 96 9.99 12.09 6.03
C GLN A 96 9.43 10.80 5.43
N CYS A 97 10.30 9.84 5.12
CA CYS A 97 9.88 8.48 4.81
C CYS A 97 9.77 7.68 6.10
N SER A 98 8.53 7.34 6.48
CA SER A 98 8.24 6.51 7.64
C SER A 98 7.30 5.39 7.21
N PRO A 99 7.82 4.18 6.96
CA PRO A 99 6.99 3.03 6.64
C PRO A 99 6.07 2.67 7.79
N CYS A 100 4.81 2.37 7.47
CA CYS A 100 3.86 1.83 8.43
C CYS A 100 4.14 0.35 8.69
N ILE A 101 3.77 -0.10 9.88
CA ILE A 101 3.82 -1.49 10.30
C ILE A 101 2.39 -2.02 10.40
N ILE A 102 2.15 -3.23 9.94
CA ILE A 102 0.83 -3.85 10.00
C ILE A 102 0.59 -4.39 11.40
N ASP A 103 -0.52 -3.98 11.98
CA ASP A 103 -1.03 -4.47 13.26
C ASP A 103 -2.52 -4.80 13.10
N GLY A 104 -2.81 -6.06 12.81
CA GLY A 104 -4.16 -6.54 12.58
C GLY A 104 -4.82 -5.87 11.37
N MET A 105 -5.83 -5.06 11.62
CA MET A 105 -6.62 -4.36 10.59
C MET A 105 -6.02 -3.02 10.15
N PHE A 106 -4.94 -2.59 10.80
CA PHE A 106 -4.39 -1.25 10.60
C PHE A 106 -2.93 -1.28 10.17
N ALA A 107 -2.59 -0.34 9.29
CA ALA A 107 -1.21 0.06 9.05
C ALA A 107 -0.89 1.24 9.98
N LYS A 108 0.06 1.08 10.87
CA LYS A 108 0.40 2.04 11.93
C LYS A 108 1.75 2.69 11.67
N CYS A 109 1.80 4.00 11.76
CA CYS A 109 3.05 4.74 11.69
C CYS A 109 3.63 4.92 13.09
N ALA A 110 4.79 4.33 13.35
CA ALA A 110 5.47 4.48 14.65
C ALA A 110 5.96 5.91 14.92
N ASN A 111 6.21 6.69 13.87
CA ASN A 111 6.76 8.04 14.00
C ASN A 111 5.71 9.08 14.42
N CYS A 112 4.50 9.06 13.82
CA CYS A 112 3.45 10.04 14.11
C CYS A 112 2.24 9.46 14.84
N GLY A 113 2.13 8.13 14.92
CA GLY A 113 1.01 7.43 15.53
C GLY A 113 -0.27 7.36 14.69
N GLU A 114 -0.25 7.83 13.43
CA GLU A 114 -1.40 7.67 12.55
C GLU A 114 -1.64 6.19 12.21
N GLU A 115 -2.90 5.84 12.08
CA GLU A 115 -3.37 4.50 11.75
C GLU A 115 -4.25 4.56 10.50
N TYR A 116 -4.09 3.59 9.61
CA TYR A 116 -4.85 3.50 8.35
C TYR A 116 -5.58 2.16 8.29
N ASP A 117 -6.89 2.20 8.05
CA ASP A 117 -7.72 0.99 8.00
C ASP A 117 -7.52 0.26 6.66
N VAL A 118 -6.65 -0.74 6.67
CA VAL A 118 -6.38 -1.57 5.48
C VAL A 118 -7.37 -2.72 5.32
N ALA A 119 -8.03 -3.13 6.38
CA ALA A 119 -9.01 -4.22 6.34
C ALA A 119 -10.28 -3.86 5.56
N SER A 120 -10.69 -2.59 5.59
CA SER A 120 -11.84 -2.10 4.81
C SER A 120 -11.54 -1.96 3.31
N GLY A 121 -10.28 -2.05 2.90
CA GLY A 121 -9.83 -1.81 1.53
C GLY A 121 -9.79 -0.34 1.13
N THR A 122 -9.94 0.58 2.08
CA THR A 122 -9.88 2.04 1.83
C THR A 122 -8.57 2.67 2.26
N ALA A 123 -7.87 2.05 3.22
CA ALA A 123 -6.69 2.59 3.90
C ALA A 123 -6.90 4.02 4.44
N ALA A 124 -8.10 4.30 4.94
CA ALA A 124 -8.49 5.59 5.47
C ALA A 124 -7.80 5.87 6.80
N PRO A 125 -7.34 7.13 7.05
CA PRO A 125 -6.74 7.52 8.31
C PRO A 125 -7.77 7.51 9.44
N GLN A 126 -7.35 7.06 10.63
CA GLN A 126 -8.23 6.89 11.78
C GLN A 126 -8.12 8.02 12.81
N LYS A 127 -6.94 8.62 12.94
CA LYS A 127 -6.69 9.64 13.97
C LYS A 127 -6.88 11.07 13.48
N GLY A 128 -7.05 11.26 12.18
CA GLY A 128 -7.40 12.55 11.61
C GLY A 128 -6.28 13.59 11.58
N LEU A 129 -5.01 13.17 11.65
CA LEU A 129 -3.85 14.04 11.45
C LEU A 129 -3.84 14.65 10.05
N ILE A 130 -4.25 13.87 9.05
CA ILE A 130 -4.59 14.32 7.70
C ILE A 130 -5.77 13.49 7.17
N ARG A 131 -6.36 13.92 6.05
CA ARG A 131 -7.44 13.16 5.39
C ARG A 131 -6.96 12.24 4.27
N GLU A 132 -5.66 12.17 4.07
CA GLU A 132 -5.06 11.38 3.01
C GLU A 132 -4.97 9.92 3.41
N THR A 133 -5.42 9.03 2.52
CA THR A 133 -5.27 7.57 2.67
C THR A 133 -3.83 7.15 2.34
N LEU A 134 -3.45 5.91 2.67
CA LEU A 134 -2.24 5.33 2.09
C LEU A 134 -2.33 5.40 0.55
N ARG A 135 -1.17 5.61 -0.09
CA ARG A 135 -1.11 5.65 -1.54
C ARG A 135 -1.46 4.30 -2.13
N ARG A 136 -2.58 4.25 -2.85
CA ARG A 136 -3.04 3.01 -3.47
C ARG A 136 -2.14 2.66 -4.67
N LEU A 137 -1.87 1.38 -4.80
CA LEU A 137 -1.19 0.76 -5.92
C LEU A 137 -2.17 -0.15 -6.67
N SER A 138 -1.85 -0.46 -7.92
CA SER A 138 -2.57 -1.46 -8.69
C SER A 138 -2.07 -2.84 -8.33
N VAL A 139 -2.99 -3.77 -8.06
CA VAL A 139 -2.68 -5.19 -7.91
C VAL A 139 -3.53 -5.98 -8.89
N ILE A 140 -2.88 -6.78 -9.71
CA ILE A 140 -3.53 -7.62 -10.72
C ILE A 140 -3.16 -9.07 -10.44
N ARG A 141 -4.18 -9.92 -10.30
CA ARG A 141 -4.01 -11.37 -10.22
C ARG A 141 -4.17 -11.99 -11.60
N SER A 142 -3.19 -12.76 -12.02
CA SER A 142 -3.24 -13.61 -13.21
C SER A 142 -2.85 -15.04 -12.81
N GLY A 143 -3.82 -15.93 -12.74
CA GLY A 143 -3.60 -17.27 -12.18
C GLY A 143 -3.15 -17.18 -10.71
N ASN A 144 -1.97 -17.69 -10.41
CA ASN A 144 -1.35 -17.63 -9.09
C ASN A 144 -0.22 -16.60 -9.00
N THR A 145 -0.25 -15.60 -9.87
CA THR A 145 0.73 -14.51 -9.86
C THR A 145 0.02 -13.20 -9.56
N LEU A 146 0.55 -12.43 -8.61
CA LEU A 146 0.17 -11.05 -8.33
C LEU A 146 1.22 -10.12 -8.93
N THR A 147 0.76 -9.13 -9.67
CA THR A 147 1.62 -8.06 -10.19
C THR A 147 1.17 -6.74 -9.59
N ILE A 148 2.09 -6.04 -8.95
CA ILE A 148 1.85 -4.75 -8.29
C ILE A 148 2.63 -3.66 -9.01
N THR A 149 1.91 -2.62 -9.41
CA THR A 149 2.46 -1.45 -10.12
C THR A 149 1.77 -0.17 -9.65
N HIS A 150 2.17 0.97 -10.19
CA HIS A 150 1.34 2.16 -10.11
C HIS A 150 0.05 1.98 -10.91
N PRO A 151 -1.04 2.65 -10.49
CA PRO A 151 -2.29 2.70 -11.25
C PRO A 151 -2.09 3.29 -12.64
#